data_50a6f97974ecdbf0b795ce754f6784e1
#
_entry.id   50a6f97974ecdbf0b795ce754f6784e1
#
_cell.length_a   1.000
_cell.length_b   1.000
_cell.length_c   1.000
_cell.angle_alpha   90.00
_cell.angle_beta   90.00
_cell.angle_gamma   90.00
#
_symmetry.space_group_name_H-M   'P 1'
#
loop_
_entity.id
_entity.type
_entity.pdbx_description
1 polymer ?
#
loop_
_entity_poly.entity_id
_entity_poly.type
_entity_poly.pdbx_seq_one_letter_code
_entity_poly.pdbx_strand_id
1 'polypeptide(L)'
;QPLVVGQTYYASFYTNLAMHGNYWVTKWASNNMGLLFTMDEHIWTTNTGVGPEFAIRNYAQVYSPDVITDTTGWTLVSGIFVADSAYQYVVIGNFFADSATDTVHVEDGVSLAAYYVYDLICVSATPGQCPMTTGLDERKKYRVLVYPNPASSFLNVQGAGIRSLAVRDGAGRMCLEQRGAGREFTLNLAQLEQGSFFLEVQYDDGSRTIEPFVVMR
;
A
#
# COMPACT_ATOMS: atom_id res chain seq x y z
N GLN A 1 5.06 -16.17 -24.60
CA GLN A 1 5.82 -17.37 -24.24
C GLN A 1 5.30 -17.90 -22.91
N PRO A 2 5.00 -19.20 -22.77
CA PRO A 2 4.56 -19.77 -21.51
C PRO A 2 5.59 -19.59 -20.39
N LEU A 3 5.12 -19.48 -19.16
CA LEU A 3 5.98 -19.50 -18.00
C LEU A 3 6.60 -20.90 -17.80
N VAL A 4 7.80 -20.94 -17.24
CA VAL A 4 8.52 -22.21 -16.98
C VAL A 4 8.11 -22.72 -15.60
N VAL A 5 7.60 -23.96 -15.54
CA VAL A 5 7.20 -24.61 -14.29
C VAL A 5 8.41 -24.73 -13.33
N GLY A 6 8.19 -24.39 -12.08
CA GLY A 6 9.22 -24.40 -11.04
C GLY A 6 10.09 -23.13 -10.99
N GLN A 7 9.96 -22.22 -11.96
CA GLN A 7 10.70 -20.97 -11.97
C GLN A 7 10.00 -19.89 -11.15
N THR A 8 10.79 -19.09 -10.45
CA THR A 8 10.31 -17.91 -9.73
C THR A 8 10.07 -16.75 -10.70
N TYR A 9 8.94 -16.06 -10.52
CA TYR A 9 8.56 -14.88 -11.26
C TYR A 9 8.24 -13.71 -10.33
N TYR A 10 8.57 -12.51 -10.80
CA TYR A 10 8.27 -11.23 -10.20
C TYR A 10 7.18 -10.58 -11.04
N ALA A 11 6.06 -10.22 -10.42
CA ALA A 11 4.97 -9.59 -11.15
C ALA A 11 4.43 -8.38 -10.41
N SER A 12 4.03 -7.37 -11.17
CA SER A 12 3.49 -6.14 -10.62
C SER A 12 2.59 -5.42 -11.60
N PHE A 13 1.77 -4.52 -11.09
CA PHE A 13 0.98 -3.55 -11.84
C PHE A 13 0.70 -2.32 -10.98
N TYR A 14 0.40 -1.21 -11.63
CA TYR A 14 -0.13 -0.04 -10.96
C TYR A 14 -1.65 -0.01 -11.12
N THR A 15 -2.34 0.45 -10.08
CA THR A 15 -3.79 0.61 -10.09
C THR A 15 -4.22 1.88 -9.37
N ASN A 16 -5.37 2.41 -9.77
CA ASN A 16 -5.99 3.59 -9.17
C ASN A 16 -7.49 3.37 -9.08
N LEU A 17 -8.12 3.83 -8.01
CA LEU A 17 -9.58 3.85 -7.90
C LEU A 17 -10.13 5.01 -8.73
N ALA A 18 -10.81 4.71 -9.82
CA ALA A 18 -11.37 5.70 -10.73
C ALA A 18 -12.66 6.31 -10.14
N MET A 19 -12.56 7.53 -9.60
CA MET A 19 -13.68 8.22 -8.93
C MET A 19 -14.52 9.06 -9.88
N HIS A 20 -13.99 9.48 -11.03
CA HIS A 20 -14.64 10.49 -11.87
C HIS A 20 -14.93 10.00 -13.27
N GLY A 21 -16.21 9.88 -13.55
CA GLY A 21 -16.76 9.84 -14.90
C GLY A 21 -18.01 10.70 -14.93
N ASN A 22 -18.38 11.25 -16.08
CA ASN A 22 -19.52 12.17 -16.21
C ASN A 22 -20.87 11.59 -15.76
N TYR A 23 -20.95 10.29 -15.49
CA TYR A 23 -22.20 9.59 -15.17
C TYR A 23 -22.12 8.60 -13.98
N TRP A 24 -20.90 8.20 -13.54
CA TRP A 24 -20.73 7.14 -12.56
C TRP A 24 -19.66 7.51 -11.54
N VAL A 25 -20.08 8.09 -10.43
CA VAL A 25 -19.21 8.27 -9.28
C VAL A 25 -19.17 6.94 -8.53
N THR A 26 -17.97 6.38 -8.38
CA THR A 26 -17.75 5.14 -7.66
C THR A 26 -17.99 5.36 -6.17
N LYS A 27 -18.77 4.48 -5.57
CA LYS A 27 -19.16 4.57 -4.16
C LYS A 27 -18.25 3.78 -3.24
N TRP A 28 -17.66 2.72 -3.77
CA TRP A 28 -16.95 1.72 -3.00
C TRP A 28 -15.52 1.54 -3.50
N ALA A 29 -14.62 1.24 -2.57
CA ALA A 29 -13.31 0.67 -2.84
C ALA A 29 -13.27 -0.77 -2.31
N SER A 30 -12.43 -1.62 -2.89
CA SER A 30 -12.27 -3.01 -2.48
C SER A 30 -10.81 -3.43 -2.40
N ASN A 31 -10.54 -4.51 -1.68
CA ASN A 31 -9.27 -5.22 -1.72
C ASN A 31 -9.23 -6.28 -2.83
N ASN A 32 -8.20 -7.12 -2.81
CA ASN A 32 -8.01 -8.32 -3.64
C ASN A 32 -7.90 -8.06 -5.15
N MET A 33 -7.60 -6.81 -5.55
CA MET A 33 -7.23 -6.55 -6.94
C MET A 33 -5.91 -7.23 -7.26
N GLY A 34 -5.89 -8.07 -8.29
CA GLY A 34 -4.75 -8.94 -8.53
C GLY A 34 -4.55 -9.41 -9.95
N LEU A 35 -3.46 -10.18 -10.13
CA LEU A 35 -3.08 -10.88 -11.35
C LEU A 35 -3.30 -12.38 -11.15
N LEU A 36 -4.19 -12.95 -11.93
CA LEU A 36 -4.42 -14.38 -12.01
C LEU A 36 -3.78 -14.91 -13.30
N PHE A 37 -2.83 -15.83 -13.17
CA PHE A 37 -2.20 -16.48 -14.30
C PHE A 37 -2.95 -17.77 -14.66
N THR A 38 -3.21 -17.97 -15.96
CA THR A 38 -4.00 -19.09 -16.46
C THR A 38 -3.31 -19.79 -17.66
N MET A 39 -3.64 -21.04 -17.88
CA MET A 39 -3.20 -21.78 -19.08
C MET A 39 -4.14 -21.55 -20.27
N ASP A 40 -5.40 -21.27 -19.99
CA ASP A 40 -6.45 -21.07 -20.98
C ASP A 40 -6.73 -19.57 -21.18
N GLU A 41 -7.08 -19.21 -22.41
CA GLU A 41 -7.52 -17.86 -22.74
C GLU A 41 -8.95 -17.63 -22.23
N HIS A 42 -9.16 -16.51 -21.57
CA HIS A 42 -10.47 -16.07 -21.12
C HIS A 42 -10.89 -14.84 -21.91
N ILE A 43 -11.79 -15.05 -22.86
CA ILE A 43 -12.31 -13.98 -23.74
C ILE A 43 -13.59 -13.46 -23.14
N TRP A 44 -13.61 -12.16 -22.83
CA TRP A 44 -14.81 -11.43 -22.47
C TRP A 44 -15.61 -11.07 -23.72
N THR A 45 -16.77 -11.70 -23.90
CA THR A 45 -17.67 -11.36 -25.01
C THR A 45 -18.70 -10.33 -24.55
N THR A 46 -18.51 -9.08 -24.95
CA THR A 46 -19.23 -7.91 -24.44
C THR A 46 -20.68 -7.76 -24.89
N ASN A 47 -21.17 -8.58 -25.84
CA ASN A 47 -22.47 -8.35 -26.46
C ASN A 47 -23.70 -8.69 -25.59
N THR A 48 -23.53 -9.31 -24.43
CA THR A 48 -24.65 -9.68 -23.55
C THR A 48 -24.57 -9.06 -22.15
N GLY A 49 -23.52 -8.31 -21.85
CA GLY A 49 -23.27 -7.78 -20.49
C GLY A 49 -22.97 -8.86 -19.43
N VAL A 50 -23.05 -10.12 -19.81
CA VAL A 50 -22.73 -11.28 -18.96
C VAL A 50 -21.62 -12.03 -19.65
N GLY A 51 -20.37 -11.76 -19.26
CA GLY A 51 -19.24 -12.59 -19.62
C GLY A 51 -19.33 -13.96 -18.92
N PRO A 52 -18.58 -14.97 -19.37
CA PRO A 52 -18.43 -16.17 -18.57
C PRO A 52 -17.89 -15.73 -17.21
N GLU A 53 -18.67 -15.98 -16.17
CA GLU A 53 -18.22 -15.72 -14.81
C GLU A 53 -16.91 -16.44 -14.59
N PHE A 54 -15.87 -15.68 -14.23
CA PHE A 54 -14.70 -16.30 -13.67
C PHE A 54 -15.14 -17.08 -12.44
N ALA A 55 -14.86 -18.37 -12.41
CA ALA A 55 -15.10 -19.15 -11.21
C ALA A 55 -14.38 -18.46 -10.06
N ILE A 56 -15.12 -18.13 -9.01
CA ILE A 56 -14.56 -17.60 -7.75
C ILE A 56 -13.48 -18.58 -7.29
N ARG A 57 -12.26 -18.09 -7.11
CA ARG A 57 -11.11 -18.93 -6.75
C ARG A 57 -10.62 -18.67 -5.34
N ASN A 58 -10.93 -17.49 -4.76
CA ASN A 58 -10.36 -16.97 -3.51
C ASN A 58 -8.81 -17.00 -3.55
N TYR A 59 -8.25 -16.75 -4.72
CA TYR A 59 -6.83 -16.80 -4.99
C TYR A 59 -6.46 -16.01 -6.24
N ALA A 60 -5.29 -15.37 -6.19
CA ALA A 60 -4.53 -14.90 -7.33
C ALA A 60 -3.03 -15.02 -7.00
N GLN A 61 -2.14 -15.17 -7.99
CA GLN A 61 -0.71 -15.30 -7.71
C GLN A 61 -0.12 -14.01 -7.12
N VAL A 62 -0.66 -12.86 -7.54
CA VAL A 62 -0.29 -11.55 -6.99
C VAL A 62 -1.56 -10.75 -6.77
N TYR A 63 -1.78 -10.22 -5.57
CA TYR A 63 -2.94 -9.39 -5.26
C TYR A 63 -2.67 -8.47 -4.08
N SER A 64 -3.47 -7.41 -3.94
CA SER A 64 -3.46 -6.53 -2.78
C SER A 64 -4.42 -7.04 -1.71
N PRO A 65 -3.94 -7.45 -0.52
CA PRO A 65 -4.83 -7.82 0.57
C PRO A 65 -5.54 -6.61 1.20
N ASP A 66 -5.10 -5.39 0.88
CA ASP A 66 -5.68 -4.17 1.41
C ASP A 66 -6.62 -3.50 0.42
N VAL A 67 -7.61 -2.80 0.97
CA VAL A 67 -8.52 -1.96 0.18
C VAL A 67 -7.76 -0.79 -0.44
N ILE A 68 -7.82 -0.66 -1.76
CA ILE A 68 -7.14 0.39 -2.51
C ILE A 68 -8.11 1.57 -2.66
N THR A 69 -7.84 2.66 -1.93
CA THR A 69 -8.69 3.86 -1.91
C THR A 69 -8.05 5.07 -2.61
N ASP A 70 -6.84 4.93 -3.17
CA ASP A 70 -6.16 6.05 -3.83
C ASP A 70 -6.85 6.40 -5.15
N THR A 71 -7.32 7.64 -5.25
CA THR A 71 -8.02 8.20 -6.41
C THR A 71 -7.18 9.22 -7.17
N THR A 72 -6.01 9.58 -6.66
CA THR A 72 -5.16 10.66 -7.19
C THR A 72 -3.80 10.17 -7.65
N GLY A 73 -3.26 9.17 -7.00
CA GLY A 73 -1.99 8.54 -7.31
C GLY A 73 -2.16 7.13 -7.88
N TRP A 74 -1.06 6.45 -8.06
CA TRP A 74 -1.01 5.08 -8.50
C TRP A 74 -0.49 4.18 -7.39
N THR A 75 -1.27 3.19 -6.99
CA THR A 75 -0.87 2.16 -6.02
C THR A 75 -0.17 1.03 -6.74
N LEU A 76 1.06 0.71 -6.32
CA LEU A 76 1.79 -0.45 -6.81
C LEU A 76 1.32 -1.71 -6.09
N VAL A 77 0.86 -2.70 -6.86
CA VAL A 77 0.60 -4.05 -6.39
C VAL A 77 1.66 -4.97 -6.98
N SER A 78 2.37 -5.70 -6.15
CA SER A 78 3.46 -6.56 -6.59
C SER A 78 3.59 -7.82 -5.75
N GLY A 79 4.18 -8.86 -6.32
CA GLY A 79 4.42 -10.11 -5.62
C GLY A 79 5.40 -11.00 -6.36
N ILE A 80 5.81 -12.05 -5.64
CA ILE A 80 6.71 -13.08 -6.15
C ILE A 80 5.98 -14.41 -6.04
N PHE A 81 6.02 -15.21 -7.10
CA PHE A 81 5.44 -16.54 -7.09
C PHE A 81 6.33 -17.54 -7.86
N VAL A 82 6.17 -18.81 -7.55
CA VAL A 82 6.75 -19.89 -8.33
C VAL A 82 5.68 -20.43 -9.27
N ALA A 83 5.95 -20.47 -10.56
CA ALA A 83 5.00 -21.00 -11.52
C ALA A 83 4.82 -22.51 -11.30
N ASP A 84 3.63 -22.94 -10.91
CA ASP A 84 3.27 -24.36 -10.76
C ASP A 84 2.72 -24.96 -12.05
N SER A 85 2.46 -24.12 -13.05
CA SER A 85 1.95 -24.49 -14.36
C SER A 85 2.57 -23.63 -15.47
N ALA A 86 2.50 -24.09 -16.71
CA ALA A 86 3.01 -23.36 -17.88
C ALA A 86 2.00 -22.28 -18.31
N TYR A 87 1.78 -21.31 -17.46
CA TYR A 87 0.85 -20.21 -17.68
C TYR A 87 1.17 -19.43 -18.95
N GLN A 88 0.15 -19.08 -19.71
CA GLN A 88 0.26 -18.35 -20.98
C GLN A 88 -0.48 -17.01 -20.97
N TYR A 89 -1.46 -16.88 -20.09
CA TYR A 89 -2.33 -15.71 -20.01
C TYR A 89 -2.31 -15.12 -18.60
N VAL A 90 -2.59 -13.85 -18.52
CA VAL A 90 -2.81 -13.14 -17.27
C VAL A 90 -4.15 -12.42 -17.34
N VAL A 91 -4.91 -12.53 -16.28
CA VAL A 91 -6.19 -11.84 -16.09
C VAL A 91 -6.05 -10.88 -14.90
N ILE A 92 -6.61 -9.69 -15.02
CA ILE A 92 -6.59 -8.68 -13.96
C ILE A 92 -7.99 -8.53 -13.40
N GLY A 93 -8.12 -8.54 -12.09
CA GLY A 93 -9.42 -8.36 -11.42
C GLY A 93 -9.41 -8.81 -9.97
N ASN A 94 -10.61 -8.88 -9.41
CA ASN A 94 -10.85 -9.53 -8.14
C ASN A 94 -11.40 -10.95 -8.41
N PHE A 95 -10.74 -11.96 -7.86
CA PHE A 95 -11.07 -13.38 -8.04
C PHE A 95 -11.59 -14.02 -6.75
N PHE A 96 -11.94 -13.20 -5.79
CA PHE A 96 -12.39 -13.60 -4.47
C PHE A 96 -13.90 -13.44 -4.34
N ALA A 97 -14.53 -14.29 -3.52
CA ALA A 97 -15.94 -14.19 -3.20
C ALA A 97 -16.22 -12.89 -2.42
N ASP A 98 -17.46 -12.42 -2.45
CA ASP A 98 -17.89 -11.25 -1.68
C ASP A 98 -17.58 -11.41 -0.19
N SER A 99 -17.74 -12.63 0.35
CA SER A 99 -17.42 -12.94 1.75
C SER A 99 -15.94 -12.89 2.11
N ALA A 100 -15.06 -12.86 1.11
CA ALA A 100 -13.60 -12.75 1.23
C ALA A 100 -13.07 -11.43 0.67
N THR A 101 -13.96 -10.51 0.27
CA THR A 101 -13.61 -9.19 -0.28
C THR A 101 -14.06 -8.13 0.71
N ASP A 102 -13.10 -7.38 1.25
CA ASP A 102 -13.38 -6.21 2.08
C ASP A 102 -13.67 -4.99 1.20
N THR A 103 -14.64 -4.20 1.63
CA THR A 103 -15.02 -2.97 0.94
C THR A 103 -15.08 -1.79 1.90
N VAL A 104 -14.75 -0.61 1.38
CA VAL A 104 -14.83 0.66 2.12
C VAL A 104 -15.67 1.65 1.31
N HIS A 105 -16.59 2.32 1.98
CA HIS A 105 -17.35 3.42 1.40
C HIS A 105 -16.44 4.65 1.28
N VAL A 106 -16.28 5.20 0.08
CA VAL A 106 -15.34 6.30 -0.20
C VAL A 106 -16.03 7.62 -0.48
N GLU A 107 -17.21 7.60 -1.13
CA GLU A 107 -17.99 8.79 -1.45
C GLU A 107 -19.45 8.45 -1.69
N ASP A 108 -20.35 9.43 -1.56
CA ASP A 108 -21.77 9.30 -1.91
C ASP A 108 -21.96 9.34 -3.43
N GLY A 109 -21.64 8.23 -4.07
CA GLY A 109 -21.77 8.02 -5.49
C GLY A 109 -23.04 7.24 -5.87
N VAL A 110 -23.32 7.19 -7.16
CA VAL A 110 -24.47 6.45 -7.72
C VAL A 110 -24.13 5.00 -8.09
N SER A 111 -22.85 4.70 -8.32
CA SER A 111 -22.41 3.35 -8.66
C SER A 111 -22.21 2.49 -7.41
N LEU A 112 -22.82 1.31 -7.38
CA LEU A 112 -22.67 0.33 -6.31
C LEU A 112 -21.41 -0.54 -6.46
N ALA A 113 -20.58 -0.28 -7.49
CA ALA A 113 -19.38 -1.03 -7.77
C ALA A 113 -18.11 -0.23 -7.47
N ALA A 114 -17.01 -0.92 -7.18
CA ALA A 114 -15.66 -0.36 -7.25
C ALA A 114 -15.18 -0.42 -8.71
N TYR A 115 -14.53 0.64 -9.19
CA TYR A 115 -13.98 0.69 -10.54
C TYR A 115 -12.50 1.07 -10.50
N TYR A 116 -11.66 0.18 -11.01
CA TYR A 116 -10.21 0.36 -11.02
C TYR A 116 -9.67 0.45 -12.43
N VAL A 117 -8.68 1.31 -12.61
CA VAL A 117 -7.86 1.39 -13.82
C VAL A 117 -6.48 0.81 -13.54
N TYR A 118 -5.84 0.26 -14.55
CA TYR A 118 -4.57 -0.46 -14.44
C TYR A 118 -3.55 0.07 -15.44
N ASP A 119 -2.28 0.06 -15.04
CA ASP A 119 -1.16 0.45 -15.90
C ASP A 119 0.12 -0.33 -15.55
N LEU A 120 1.10 -0.30 -16.47
CA LEU A 120 2.45 -0.82 -16.32
C LEU A 120 2.50 -2.26 -15.77
N ILE A 121 1.72 -3.17 -16.37
CA ILE A 121 1.77 -4.58 -16.00
C ILE A 121 3.13 -5.15 -16.37
N CYS A 122 3.80 -5.76 -15.40
CA CYS A 122 5.11 -6.36 -15.57
C CYS A 122 5.13 -7.81 -15.07
N VAL A 123 5.76 -8.69 -15.82
CA VAL A 123 6.06 -10.08 -15.41
C VAL A 123 7.47 -10.40 -15.87
N SER A 124 8.34 -10.83 -14.96
CA SER A 124 9.73 -11.15 -15.26
C SER A 124 10.26 -12.30 -14.42
N ALA A 125 11.11 -13.14 -15.00
CA ALA A 125 11.88 -14.13 -14.26
C ALA A 125 13.16 -13.52 -13.64
N THR A 126 13.52 -12.28 -14.01
CA THR A 126 14.72 -11.61 -13.54
C THR A 126 14.38 -10.66 -12.39
N PRO A 127 15.03 -10.80 -11.22
CA PRO A 127 14.86 -9.85 -10.11
C PRO A 127 15.16 -8.41 -10.54
N GLY A 128 14.37 -7.46 -10.04
CA GLY A 128 14.58 -6.04 -10.28
C GLY A 128 14.12 -5.51 -11.65
N GLN A 129 13.59 -6.35 -12.52
CA GLN A 129 13.02 -5.92 -13.81
C GLN A 129 11.60 -5.35 -13.63
N CYS A 130 10.81 -5.92 -12.73
CA CYS A 130 9.50 -5.36 -12.39
C CYS A 130 9.61 -4.45 -11.17
N PRO A 131 8.85 -3.34 -11.12
CA PRO A 131 8.66 -2.60 -9.89
C PRO A 131 8.14 -3.54 -8.80
N MET A 132 8.78 -3.50 -7.62
CA MET A 132 8.37 -4.30 -6.49
C MET A 132 8.18 -3.39 -5.29
N THR A 133 7.14 -3.63 -4.51
CA THR A 133 7.11 -3.09 -3.16
C THR A 133 8.28 -3.75 -2.44
N THR A 134 9.31 -2.99 -2.16
CA THR A 134 10.39 -3.45 -1.29
C THR A 134 9.73 -3.75 0.05
N GLY A 135 9.86 -4.96 0.55
CA GLY A 135 9.11 -5.48 1.72
C GLY A 135 9.39 -4.84 3.08
N LEU A 136 9.77 -3.58 3.07
CA LEU A 136 9.52 -2.61 4.12
C LEU A 136 8.20 -1.94 3.76
N ASP A 137 7.10 -2.70 3.83
CA ASP A 137 5.77 -2.13 3.89
C ASP A 137 5.67 -1.39 5.23
N GLU A 138 6.20 -0.18 5.24
CA GLU A 138 5.84 0.81 6.23
C GLU A 138 4.37 1.17 5.96
N ARG A 139 3.48 0.21 6.21
CA ARG A 139 2.07 0.54 6.43
C ARG A 139 2.06 1.45 7.64
N LYS A 140 2.13 2.75 7.38
CA LYS A 140 1.89 3.74 8.41
C LYS A 140 0.43 3.58 8.83
N LYS A 141 0.13 2.54 9.62
CA LYS A 141 -1.16 2.33 10.28
C LYS A 141 -1.57 3.59 11.03
N TYR A 142 -0.57 4.37 11.44
CA TYR A 142 -0.73 5.64 12.10
C TYR A 142 -0.05 6.74 11.30
N ARG A 143 -0.80 7.79 10.97
CA ARG A 143 -0.23 9.02 10.45
C ARG A 143 0.29 9.85 11.63
N VAL A 144 1.57 10.20 11.60
CA VAL A 144 2.17 11.15 12.51
C VAL A 144 2.53 12.42 11.74
N LEU A 145 2.20 13.57 12.30
CA LEU A 145 2.62 14.88 11.81
C LEU A 145 3.74 15.38 12.72
N VAL A 146 4.84 15.80 12.10
CA VAL A 146 6.04 16.27 12.78
C VAL A 146 6.37 17.67 12.26
N TYR A 147 6.26 18.68 13.12
CA TYR A 147 6.46 20.08 12.72
C TYR A 147 6.94 20.98 13.87
N PRO A 148 7.63 22.09 13.53
CA PRO A 148 8.18 22.43 12.22
C PRO A 148 9.34 21.51 11.82
N ASN A 149 9.55 21.34 10.52
CA ASN A 149 10.74 20.68 9.99
C ASN A 149 11.27 21.52 8.80
N PRO A 150 12.41 22.19 8.92
CA PRO A 150 13.37 22.18 10.04
C PRO A 150 12.84 22.76 11.36
N ALA A 151 13.30 22.20 12.48
CA ALA A 151 12.99 22.62 13.84
C ALA A 151 14.14 23.45 14.43
N SER A 152 13.85 24.32 15.41
CA SER A 152 14.88 25.08 16.13
C SER A 152 14.97 24.68 17.60
N SER A 153 13.94 24.99 18.38
CA SER A 153 13.91 24.75 19.83
C SER A 153 12.93 23.67 20.24
N PHE A 154 11.89 23.49 19.46
CA PHE A 154 10.81 22.54 19.75
C PHE A 154 10.39 21.79 18.50
N LEU A 155 9.92 20.57 18.70
CA LEU A 155 9.31 19.72 17.67
C LEU A 155 7.95 19.24 18.17
N ASN A 156 6.90 19.57 17.46
CA ASN A 156 5.57 19.07 17.75
C ASN A 156 5.33 17.77 17.00
N VAL A 157 4.73 16.83 17.69
CA VAL A 157 4.39 15.51 17.16
C VAL A 157 2.91 15.27 17.42
N GLN A 158 2.15 15.05 16.36
CA GLN A 158 0.72 14.82 16.43
C GLN A 158 0.35 13.50 15.74
N GLY A 159 -0.40 12.64 16.43
CA GLY A 159 -0.83 11.34 15.90
C GLY A 159 -1.72 10.60 16.89
N ALA A 160 -2.43 9.59 16.42
CA ALA A 160 -3.26 8.75 17.27
C ALA A 160 -2.46 7.58 17.87
N GLY A 161 -2.78 7.19 19.12
CA GLY A 161 -2.25 5.97 19.75
C GLY A 161 -0.75 6.03 20.06
N ILE A 162 -0.16 7.22 20.21
CA ILE A 162 1.25 7.38 20.56
C ILE A 162 1.47 6.98 22.02
N ARG A 163 2.42 6.06 22.25
CA ARG A 163 2.82 5.57 23.57
C ARG A 163 4.17 6.12 24.04
N SER A 164 5.12 6.27 23.11
CA SER A 164 6.42 6.87 23.41
C SER A 164 7.09 7.44 22.17
N LEU A 165 7.97 8.40 22.39
CA LEU A 165 8.80 9.07 21.39
C LEU A 165 10.27 8.94 21.77
N ALA A 166 11.12 8.62 20.80
CA ALA A 166 12.58 8.62 20.98
C ALA A 166 13.25 9.34 19.82
N VAL A 167 14.18 10.22 20.11
CA VAL A 167 15.01 10.90 19.10
C VAL A 167 16.38 10.23 19.04
N ARG A 168 16.80 9.88 17.83
CA ARG A 168 18.09 9.28 17.55
C ARG A 168 18.91 10.12 16.58
N ASP A 169 20.22 10.12 16.76
CA ASP A 169 21.15 10.72 15.79
C ASP A 169 21.40 9.79 14.57
N GLY A 170 22.19 10.27 13.61
CA GLY A 170 22.56 9.50 12.42
C GLY A 170 23.37 8.20 12.70
N ALA A 171 23.92 8.04 13.90
CA ALA A 171 24.59 6.81 14.35
C ALA A 171 23.64 5.88 15.12
N GLY A 172 22.36 6.22 15.26
CA GLY A 172 21.35 5.46 15.97
C GLY A 172 21.37 5.62 17.49
N ARG A 173 22.21 6.50 18.04
CA ARG A 173 22.28 6.75 19.49
C ARG A 173 21.04 7.52 19.93
N MET A 174 20.46 7.11 21.07
CA MET A 174 19.31 7.80 21.66
C MET A 174 19.75 9.12 22.27
N CYS A 175 19.15 10.22 21.80
CA CYS A 175 19.44 11.57 22.27
C CYS A 175 18.36 12.11 23.21
N LEU A 176 17.10 11.67 23.05
CA LEU A 176 15.97 12.09 23.84
C LEU A 176 14.90 10.99 23.84
N GLU A 177 14.23 10.82 25.00
CA GLU A 177 13.08 9.93 25.13
C GLU A 177 11.98 10.64 25.88
N GLN A 178 10.74 10.50 25.42
CA GLN A 178 9.54 10.95 26.12
C GLN A 178 8.49 9.84 26.10
N ARG A 179 8.04 9.42 27.28
CA ARG A 179 6.99 8.42 27.44
C ARG A 179 5.69 9.10 27.86
N GLY A 180 4.58 8.58 27.36
CA GLY A 180 3.24 9.05 27.69
C GLY A 180 2.26 8.62 26.60
N ALA A 181 1.01 8.38 26.97
CA ALA A 181 -0.07 8.14 26.02
C ALA A 181 -0.74 9.46 25.66
N GLY A 182 -0.89 9.73 24.37
CA GLY A 182 -1.51 10.98 23.92
C GLY A 182 -1.60 11.09 22.41
N ARG A 183 -2.14 12.21 21.98
CA ARG A 183 -2.26 12.55 20.54
C ARG A 183 -1.33 13.67 20.12
N GLU A 184 -0.84 14.45 21.09
CA GLU A 184 0.00 15.62 20.83
C GLU A 184 1.13 15.65 21.85
N PHE A 185 2.34 15.89 21.37
CA PHE A 185 3.55 16.00 22.17
C PHE A 185 4.39 17.16 21.65
N THR A 186 5.07 17.85 22.56
CA THR A 186 6.09 18.85 22.24
C THR A 186 7.42 18.40 22.83
N LEU A 187 8.38 18.13 21.96
CA LEU A 187 9.74 17.76 22.34
C LEU A 187 10.60 19.01 22.43
N ASN A 188 11.33 19.19 23.54
CA ASN A 188 12.31 20.24 23.69
C ASN A 188 13.64 19.79 23.10
N LEU A 189 14.10 20.47 22.05
CA LEU A 189 15.32 20.15 21.31
C LEU A 189 16.55 20.95 21.77
N ALA A 190 16.45 21.73 22.87
CA ALA A 190 17.51 22.63 23.31
C ALA A 190 18.85 21.94 23.54
N GLN A 191 18.84 20.64 23.88
CA GLN A 191 20.04 19.82 24.13
C GLN A 191 20.62 19.16 22.86
N LEU A 192 19.90 19.22 21.72
CA LEU A 192 20.37 18.65 20.47
C LEU A 192 21.24 19.66 19.72
N GLU A 193 22.30 19.21 19.11
CA GLU A 193 23.10 20.01 18.19
C GLU A 193 22.38 20.19 16.86
N GLN A 194 22.86 21.13 16.03
CA GLN A 194 22.38 21.28 14.67
C GLN A 194 22.71 20.03 13.85
N GLY A 195 21.72 19.48 13.13
CA GLY A 195 21.95 18.26 12.33
C GLY A 195 20.66 17.52 12.01
N SER A 196 20.81 16.35 11.39
CA SER A 196 19.71 15.44 11.05
C SER A 196 19.48 14.42 12.13
N PHE A 197 18.23 14.21 12.47
CA PHE A 197 17.78 13.28 13.51
C PHE A 197 16.63 12.44 13.00
N PHE A 198 16.36 11.34 13.71
CA PHE A 198 15.25 10.43 13.47
C PHE A 198 14.37 10.39 14.72
N LEU A 199 13.09 10.68 14.54
CA LEU A 199 12.06 10.51 15.56
C LEU A 199 11.44 9.11 15.41
N GLU A 200 11.66 8.26 16.39
CA GLU A 200 10.99 6.96 16.53
C GLU A 200 9.71 7.16 17.36
N VAL A 201 8.57 6.84 16.79
CA VAL A 201 7.25 6.90 17.43
C VAL A 201 6.77 5.47 17.66
N GLN A 202 6.53 5.10 18.92
CA GLN A 202 5.96 3.80 19.28
C GLN A 202 4.47 3.98 19.63
N TYR A 203 3.64 3.08 19.12
CA TYR A 203 2.21 3.09 19.33
C TYR A 203 1.72 2.06 20.33
N ASP A 204 0.46 2.18 20.78
CA ASP A 204 -0.15 1.31 21.79
C ASP A 204 -0.22 -0.16 21.36
N ASP A 205 -0.30 -0.43 20.06
CA ASP A 205 -0.32 -1.79 19.50
C ASP A 205 1.07 -2.41 19.33
N GLY A 206 2.13 -1.71 19.76
CA GLY A 206 3.52 -2.14 19.63
C GLY A 206 4.16 -1.84 18.28
N SER A 207 3.42 -1.31 17.30
CA SER A 207 3.99 -0.85 16.03
C SER A 207 4.84 0.41 16.24
N ARG A 208 5.72 0.71 15.26
CA ARG A 208 6.58 1.90 15.30
C ARG A 208 6.67 2.57 13.94
N THR A 209 6.88 3.87 13.96
CA THR A 209 7.17 4.70 12.77
C THR A 209 8.42 5.52 13.03
N ILE A 210 9.23 5.75 12.00
CA ILE A 210 10.42 6.60 12.06
C ILE A 210 10.23 7.77 11.08
N GLU A 211 10.38 9.01 11.60
CA GLU A 211 10.27 10.24 10.80
C GLU A 211 11.58 11.01 10.88
N PRO A 212 12.20 11.36 9.74
CA PRO A 212 13.39 12.21 9.74
C PRO A 212 13.03 13.67 9.98
N PHE A 213 13.86 14.38 10.74
CA PHE A 213 13.76 15.83 10.89
C PHE A 213 15.14 16.48 11.03
N VAL A 214 15.18 17.79 10.83
CA VAL A 214 16.42 18.57 10.86
C VAL A 214 16.31 19.62 11.96
N VAL A 215 17.37 19.73 12.79
CA VAL A 215 17.53 20.83 13.74
C VAL A 215 18.39 21.92 13.11
N MET A 216 17.88 23.15 13.02
CA MET A 216 18.58 24.33 12.54
C MET A 216 18.48 25.46 13.57
N ARG A 217 19.58 26.15 13.80
CA ARG A 217 19.69 27.30 14.71
C ARG A 217 20.40 28.46 14.02
#